data_96d06136c49877e46105fdcfb2a6b96a
#
_entry.id   96d06136c49877e46105fdcfb2a6b96a
#
_cell.length_a   1.000
_cell.length_b   1.000
_cell.length_c   1.000
_cell.angle_alpha   90.00
_cell.angle_beta   90.00
_cell.angle_gamma   90.00
#
_symmetry.space_group_name_H-M   'P 1'
#
loop_
_entity.id
_entity.type
_entity.pdbx_description
1 polymer ?
#
loop_
_entity_poly.entity_id
_entity_poly.type
_entity_poly.pdbx_seq_one_letter_code
_entity_poly.pdbx_strand_id
1 'polypeptide(L)'
;IAATVAAADPDLAAEIAGDMATINPAAAGAIAAGVAAQAPEAAAEAAAALIEASPDAAGAIAAGVAAQAPEAAADAATALVEANPAAAADIVGGMASANPDAVADVAGAMMDAAPEAAAAMAGAVAEAAPEMAGDMAAARAESHAEIAREAAAALAEANPAAAHRAAEGQREAAP
;
A
#
# COMPACT_ATOMS: atom_id res chain seq x y z
N ILE A 1 -20.76 -4.23 10.99
CA ILE A 1 -21.73 -3.13 10.78
C ILE A 1 -21.32 -2.33 9.54
N ALA A 2 -20.11 -1.74 9.49
CA ALA A 2 -19.65 -1.00 8.31
C ALA A 2 -19.78 -1.83 7.02
N ALA A 3 -19.28 -3.06 7.01
CA ALA A 3 -19.40 -3.99 5.87
C ALA A 3 -20.85 -4.29 5.45
N THR A 4 -21.79 -4.30 6.39
CA THR A 4 -23.21 -4.55 6.08
C THR A 4 -23.88 -3.33 5.42
N VAL A 5 -23.39 -2.14 5.71
CA VAL A 5 -23.89 -0.88 5.15
C VAL A 5 -23.23 -0.57 3.81
N ALA A 6 -21.98 -1.01 3.59
CA ALA A 6 -21.17 -0.64 2.46
C ALA A 6 -21.82 -0.85 1.08
N ALA A 7 -22.53 -1.96 0.89
CA ALA A 7 -23.22 -2.26 -0.36
C ALA A 7 -24.45 -1.34 -0.64
N ALA A 8 -24.97 -0.66 0.37
CA ALA A 8 -26.15 0.20 0.25
C ALA A 8 -25.78 1.69 0.28
N ASP A 9 -24.78 2.04 1.07
CA ASP A 9 -24.32 3.42 1.28
C ASP A 9 -22.83 3.40 1.59
N PRO A 10 -21.97 3.54 0.58
CA PRO A 10 -20.51 3.54 0.73
C PRO A 10 -19.98 4.64 1.65
N ASP A 11 -20.49 5.86 1.51
CA ASP A 11 -20.06 7.03 2.29
C ASP A 11 -20.35 6.82 3.78
N LEU A 12 -21.56 6.35 4.10
CA LEU A 12 -21.93 6.02 5.48
C LEU A 12 -21.12 4.84 6.02
N ALA A 13 -20.72 3.89 5.18
CA ALA A 13 -19.88 2.78 5.60
C ALA A 13 -18.46 3.24 6.00
N ALA A 14 -17.90 4.21 5.27
CA ALA A 14 -16.59 4.80 5.60
C ALA A 14 -16.64 5.56 6.93
N GLU A 15 -17.69 6.36 7.17
CA GLU A 15 -17.89 7.08 8.43
C GLU A 15 -18.03 6.09 9.61
N ILE A 16 -18.88 5.06 9.47
CA ILE A 16 -19.04 4.01 10.49
C ILE A 16 -17.73 3.26 10.73
N ALA A 17 -16.94 3.01 9.67
CA ALA A 17 -15.67 2.33 9.80
C ALA A 17 -14.68 3.14 10.66
N GLY A 18 -14.56 4.45 10.44
CA GLY A 18 -13.77 5.37 11.25
C GLY A 18 -14.21 5.39 12.72
N ASP A 19 -15.50 5.52 12.96
CA ASP A 19 -16.09 5.50 14.31
C ASP A 19 -15.79 4.17 15.04
N MET A 20 -15.93 3.05 14.34
CA MET A 20 -15.61 1.73 14.90
C MET A 20 -14.13 1.57 15.23
N ALA A 21 -13.24 2.11 14.39
CA ALA A 21 -11.80 2.08 14.64
C ALA A 21 -11.39 2.98 15.82
N THR A 22 -12.07 4.10 16.01
CA THR A 22 -11.88 4.96 17.19
C THR A 22 -12.18 4.20 18.49
N ILE A 23 -13.22 3.35 18.47
CA ILE A 23 -13.60 2.53 19.63
C ILE A 23 -12.64 1.35 19.81
N ASN A 24 -12.24 0.71 18.72
CA ASN A 24 -11.36 -0.46 18.72
C ASN A 24 -10.34 -0.40 17.58
N PRO A 25 -9.20 0.30 17.76
CA PRO A 25 -8.15 0.43 16.75
C PRO A 25 -7.61 -0.91 16.23
N ALA A 26 -7.55 -1.94 17.10
CA ALA A 26 -7.07 -3.25 16.72
C ALA A 26 -7.97 -3.97 15.69
N ALA A 27 -9.20 -3.53 15.51
CA ALA A 27 -10.13 -4.07 14.52
C ALA A 27 -10.03 -3.38 13.15
N ALA A 28 -9.22 -2.32 12.98
CA ALA A 28 -9.21 -1.50 11.77
C ALA A 28 -8.97 -2.31 10.49
N GLY A 29 -7.98 -3.22 10.49
CA GLY A 29 -7.72 -4.10 9.34
C GLY A 29 -8.90 -5.04 9.01
N ALA A 30 -9.56 -5.60 10.02
CA ALA A 30 -10.73 -6.46 9.82
C ALA A 30 -11.94 -5.66 9.32
N ILE A 31 -12.09 -4.40 9.74
CA ILE A 31 -13.13 -3.49 9.26
C ILE A 31 -12.87 -3.15 7.78
N ALA A 32 -11.62 -2.80 7.42
CA ALA A 32 -11.21 -2.54 6.04
C ALA A 32 -11.51 -3.74 5.13
N ALA A 33 -11.09 -4.94 5.53
CA ALA A 33 -11.38 -6.18 4.82
C ALA A 33 -12.88 -6.40 4.62
N GLY A 34 -13.67 -6.14 5.66
CA GLY A 34 -15.13 -6.30 5.60
C GLY A 34 -15.81 -5.33 4.65
N VAL A 35 -15.36 -4.06 4.59
CA VAL A 35 -15.89 -3.07 3.63
C VAL A 35 -15.45 -3.44 2.22
N ALA A 36 -14.16 -3.71 2.00
CA ALA A 36 -13.61 -4.08 0.69
C ALA A 36 -14.29 -5.31 0.08
N ALA A 37 -14.64 -6.30 0.90
CA ALA A 37 -15.34 -7.51 0.44
C ALA A 37 -16.78 -7.25 -0.02
N GLN A 38 -17.44 -6.23 0.46
CA GLN A 38 -18.84 -5.93 0.15
C GLN A 38 -19.00 -4.78 -0.84
N ALA A 39 -18.10 -3.82 -0.82
CA ALA A 39 -18.10 -2.63 -1.67
C ALA A 39 -16.65 -2.21 -1.97
N PRO A 40 -15.99 -2.84 -2.96
CA PRO A 40 -14.61 -2.52 -3.33
C PRO A 40 -14.43 -1.03 -3.68
N GLU A 41 -15.44 -0.40 -4.27
CA GLU A 41 -15.47 1.02 -4.62
C GLU A 41 -15.41 1.95 -3.38
N ALA A 42 -15.85 1.48 -2.22
CA ALA A 42 -15.76 2.21 -0.96
C ALA A 42 -14.45 1.95 -0.19
N ALA A 43 -13.61 1.04 -0.67
CA ALA A 43 -12.44 0.57 0.08
C ALA A 43 -11.42 1.70 0.35
N ALA A 44 -11.17 2.57 -0.62
CA ALA A 44 -10.23 3.66 -0.49
C ALA A 44 -10.69 4.71 0.53
N GLU A 45 -11.98 5.08 0.47
CA GLU A 45 -12.57 6.05 1.40
C GLU A 45 -12.65 5.49 2.83
N ALA A 46 -13.05 4.24 2.96
CA ALA A 46 -13.05 3.56 4.25
C ALA A 46 -11.61 3.44 4.81
N ALA A 47 -10.62 3.16 3.97
CA ALA A 47 -9.21 3.11 4.40
C ALA A 47 -8.73 4.47 4.91
N ALA A 48 -9.08 5.57 4.23
CA ALA A 48 -8.76 6.93 4.68
C ALA A 48 -9.40 7.24 6.05
N ALA A 49 -10.68 6.96 6.25
CA ALA A 49 -11.36 7.15 7.53
C ALA A 49 -10.75 6.28 8.65
N LEU A 50 -10.37 5.05 8.33
CA LEU A 50 -9.75 4.13 9.27
C LEU A 50 -8.35 4.57 9.71
N ILE A 51 -7.51 5.10 8.80
CA ILE A 51 -6.16 5.54 9.15
C ILE A 51 -6.17 6.85 9.94
N GLU A 52 -7.13 7.73 9.71
CA GLU A 52 -7.35 8.93 10.55
C GLU A 52 -7.67 8.54 11.99
N ALA A 53 -8.52 7.54 12.17
CA ALA A 53 -8.90 7.03 13.50
C ALA A 53 -7.83 6.16 14.15
N SER A 54 -7.01 5.47 13.36
CA SER A 54 -6.03 4.46 13.82
C SER A 54 -4.75 4.47 12.98
N PRO A 55 -3.89 5.50 13.10
CA PRO A 55 -2.67 5.63 12.28
C PRO A 55 -1.71 4.44 12.38
N ASP A 56 -1.59 3.82 13.55
CA ASP A 56 -0.74 2.67 13.80
C ASP A 56 -1.24 1.37 13.13
N ALA A 57 -2.47 1.37 12.61
CA ALA A 57 -3.06 0.22 11.93
C ALA A 57 -2.87 0.24 10.40
N ALA A 58 -2.07 1.16 9.85
CA ALA A 58 -1.91 1.38 8.42
C ALA A 58 -1.65 0.10 7.62
N GLY A 59 -0.67 -0.70 8.03
CA GLY A 59 -0.34 -1.97 7.38
C GLY A 59 -1.48 -2.99 7.45
N ALA A 60 -2.18 -3.06 8.58
CA ALA A 60 -3.32 -3.98 8.74
C ALA A 60 -4.52 -3.56 7.88
N ILE A 61 -4.80 -2.24 7.77
CA ILE A 61 -5.83 -1.69 6.90
C ILE A 61 -5.51 -2.02 5.44
N ALA A 62 -4.29 -1.74 5.00
CA ALA A 62 -3.80 -2.02 3.67
C ALA A 62 -3.90 -3.51 3.31
N ALA A 63 -3.43 -4.39 4.21
CA ALA A 63 -3.54 -5.84 4.05
C ALA A 63 -5.00 -6.29 3.93
N GLY A 64 -5.89 -5.71 4.73
CA GLY A 64 -7.32 -6.03 4.70
C GLY A 64 -7.97 -5.72 3.35
N VAL A 65 -7.67 -4.57 2.76
CA VAL A 65 -8.15 -4.19 1.42
C VAL A 65 -7.54 -5.09 0.36
N ALA A 66 -6.21 -5.24 0.34
CA ALA A 66 -5.50 -6.02 -0.68
C ALA A 66 -5.92 -7.50 -0.73
N ALA A 67 -6.30 -8.07 0.40
CA ALA A 67 -6.77 -9.45 0.48
C ALA A 67 -8.19 -9.65 -0.07
N GLN A 68 -9.05 -8.66 -0.02
CA GLN A 68 -10.47 -8.78 -0.36
C GLN A 68 -10.84 -8.08 -1.67
N ALA A 69 -10.17 -6.98 -2.00
CA ALA A 69 -10.39 -6.18 -3.20
C ALA A 69 -9.05 -5.76 -3.82
N PRO A 70 -8.31 -6.69 -4.46
CA PRO A 70 -7.01 -6.39 -5.04
C PRO A 70 -7.07 -5.29 -6.12
N GLU A 71 -8.19 -5.14 -6.82
CA GLU A 71 -8.43 -4.08 -7.78
C GLU A 71 -8.53 -2.68 -7.15
N ALA A 72 -8.94 -2.58 -5.89
CA ALA A 72 -8.98 -1.34 -5.12
C ALA A 72 -7.70 -1.07 -4.31
N ALA A 73 -6.74 -1.99 -4.35
CA ALA A 73 -5.56 -1.93 -3.50
C ALA A 73 -4.69 -0.69 -3.76
N ALA A 74 -4.51 -0.31 -5.03
CA ALA A 74 -3.71 0.85 -5.40
C ALA A 74 -4.38 2.16 -4.94
N ASP A 75 -5.67 2.31 -5.14
CA ASP A 75 -6.44 3.49 -4.72
C ASP A 75 -6.45 3.61 -3.18
N ALA A 76 -6.68 2.50 -2.49
CA ALA A 76 -6.64 2.48 -1.03
C ALA A 76 -5.24 2.80 -0.47
N ALA A 77 -4.18 2.27 -1.09
CA ALA A 77 -2.81 2.56 -0.70
C ALA A 77 -2.46 4.05 -0.89
N THR A 78 -2.89 4.62 -2.00
CA THR A 78 -2.73 6.05 -2.29
C THR A 78 -3.44 6.89 -1.23
N ALA A 79 -4.69 6.60 -0.93
CA ALA A 79 -5.46 7.31 0.11
C ALA A 79 -4.78 7.18 1.50
N LEU A 80 -4.27 5.99 1.83
CA LEU A 80 -3.56 5.74 3.09
C LEU A 80 -2.25 6.54 3.19
N VAL A 81 -1.44 6.58 2.11
CA VAL A 81 -0.16 7.29 2.14
C VAL A 81 -0.34 8.81 2.09
N GLU A 82 -1.37 9.31 1.43
CA GLU A 82 -1.74 10.74 1.45
C GLU A 82 -2.16 11.18 2.87
N ALA A 83 -2.94 10.36 3.55
CA ALA A 83 -3.37 10.63 4.93
C ALA A 83 -2.23 10.49 5.94
N ASN A 84 -1.31 9.53 5.74
CA ASN A 84 -0.18 9.29 6.63
C ASN A 84 1.08 8.82 5.86
N PRO A 85 1.87 9.75 5.27
CA PRO A 85 3.08 9.39 4.53
C PRO A 85 4.13 8.64 5.36
N ALA A 86 4.17 8.86 6.68
CA ALA A 86 5.10 8.18 7.57
C ALA A 86 4.83 6.66 7.68
N ALA A 87 3.62 6.22 7.40
CA ALA A 87 3.23 4.81 7.41
C ALA A 87 3.48 4.07 6.09
N ALA A 88 4.10 4.72 5.09
CA ALA A 88 4.26 4.16 3.74
C ALA A 88 4.90 2.77 3.71
N ALA A 89 5.92 2.53 4.54
CA ALA A 89 6.58 1.22 4.65
C ALA A 89 5.62 0.15 5.20
N ASP A 90 4.85 0.48 6.24
CA ASP A 90 3.89 -0.44 6.85
C ASP A 90 2.74 -0.75 5.88
N ILE A 91 2.26 0.25 5.11
CA ILE A 91 1.22 0.09 4.09
C ILE A 91 1.68 -0.90 3.02
N VAL A 92 2.85 -0.66 2.42
CA VAL A 92 3.41 -1.55 1.39
C VAL A 92 3.70 -2.95 1.96
N GLY A 93 4.29 -3.04 3.15
CA GLY A 93 4.56 -4.31 3.82
C GLY A 93 3.29 -5.12 4.10
N GLY A 94 2.22 -4.45 4.53
CA GLY A 94 0.91 -5.07 4.74
C GLY A 94 0.31 -5.61 3.44
N MET A 95 0.36 -4.82 2.36
CA MET A 95 -0.12 -5.24 1.05
C MET A 95 0.71 -6.39 0.46
N ALA A 96 2.03 -6.32 0.56
CA ALA A 96 2.94 -7.36 0.11
C ALA A 96 2.65 -8.71 0.79
N SER A 97 2.33 -8.67 2.07
CA SER A 97 1.98 -9.87 2.84
C SER A 97 0.64 -10.48 2.43
N ALA A 98 -0.31 -9.65 1.98
CA ALA A 98 -1.67 -10.08 1.63
C ALA A 98 -1.81 -10.43 0.13
N ASN A 99 -1.16 -9.66 -0.74
CA ASN A 99 -1.20 -9.82 -2.20
C ASN A 99 0.13 -9.38 -2.83
N PRO A 100 1.15 -10.24 -2.86
CA PRO A 100 2.47 -9.90 -3.40
C PRO A 100 2.43 -9.48 -4.87
N ASP A 101 1.52 -10.04 -5.68
CA ASP A 101 1.43 -9.75 -7.12
C ASP A 101 1.04 -8.29 -7.42
N ALA A 102 0.30 -7.64 -6.51
CA ALA A 102 -0.11 -6.24 -6.66
C ALA A 102 0.94 -5.23 -6.17
N VAL A 103 2.00 -5.69 -5.53
CA VAL A 103 2.96 -4.79 -4.81
C VAL A 103 3.63 -3.80 -5.72
N ALA A 104 4.03 -4.19 -6.93
CA ALA A 104 4.74 -3.30 -7.86
C ALA A 104 3.85 -2.12 -8.28
N ASP A 105 2.61 -2.39 -8.66
CA ASP A 105 1.63 -1.38 -9.08
C ASP A 105 1.27 -0.46 -7.91
N VAL A 106 1.00 -1.05 -6.74
CA VAL A 106 0.67 -0.32 -5.50
C VAL A 106 1.83 0.58 -5.07
N ALA A 107 3.04 0.05 -4.99
CA ALA A 107 4.22 0.84 -4.63
C ALA A 107 4.47 1.96 -5.65
N GLY A 108 4.21 1.70 -6.93
CA GLY A 108 4.22 2.70 -7.99
C GLY A 108 3.28 3.86 -7.69
N ALA A 109 2.00 3.59 -7.50
CA ALA A 109 0.97 4.60 -7.21
C ALA A 109 1.28 5.40 -5.92
N MET A 110 1.72 4.72 -4.86
CA MET A 110 2.10 5.36 -3.60
C MET A 110 3.31 6.29 -3.73
N MET A 111 4.32 5.91 -4.54
CA MET A 111 5.49 6.76 -4.77
C MET A 111 5.14 8.01 -5.58
N ASP A 112 4.15 7.96 -6.47
CA ASP A 112 3.63 9.13 -7.17
C ASP A 112 2.92 10.08 -6.19
N ALA A 113 2.20 9.54 -5.22
CA ALA A 113 1.49 10.31 -4.19
C ALA A 113 2.44 10.85 -3.10
N ALA A 114 3.45 10.07 -2.69
CA ALA A 114 4.40 10.42 -1.63
C ALA A 114 5.85 10.07 -2.02
N PRO A 115 6.48 10.83 -2.92
CA PRO A 115 7.83 10.54 -3.41
C PRO A 115 8.90 10.53 -2.32
N GLU A 116 8.73 11.30 -1.26
CA GLU A 116 9.63 11.34 -0.10
C GLU A 116 9.69 10.02 0.68
N ALA A 117 8.66 9.17 0.56
CA ALA A 117 8.60 7.86 1.22
C ALA A 117 9.17 6.73 0.36
N ALA A 118 9.65 7.02 -0.86
CA ALA A 118 10.09 6.01 -1.84
C ALA A 118 11.16 5.05 -1.30
N ALA A 119 12.14 5.57 -0.55
CA ALA A 119 13.19 4.73 0.04
C ALA A 119 12.65 3.76 1.09
N ALA A 120 11.74 4.22 1.94
CA ALA A 120 11.11 3.38 2.97
C ALA A 120 10.23 2.28 2.33
N MET A 121 9.46 2.63 1.31
CA MET A 121 8.65 1.68 0.55
C MET A 121 9.50 0.63 -0.14
N ALA A 122 10.60 1.05 -0.79
CA ALA A 122 11.53 0.13 -1.45
C ALA A 122 12.15 -0.88 -0.47
N GLY A 123 12.54 -0.42 0.72
CA GLY A 123 13.02 -1.29 1.79
C GLY A 123 11.97 -2.31 2.23
N ALA A 124 10.73 -1.87 2.44
CA ALA A 124 9.63 -2.75 2.84
C ALA A 124 9.30 -3.81 1.77
N VAL A 125 9.32 -3.44 0.48
CA VAL A 125 9.14 -4.40 -0.63
C VAL A 125 10.28 -5.42 -0.65
N ALA A 126 11.53 -4.98 -0.45
CA ALA A 126 12.69 -5.87 -0.43
C ALA A 126 12.62 -6.92 0.68
N GLU A 127 12.01 -6.58 1.80
CA GLU A 127 11.82 -7.49 2.94
C GLU A 127 10.62 -8.41 2.75
N ALA A 128 9.48 -7.88 2.32
CA ALA A 128 8.21 -8.60 2.27
C ALA A 128 8.01 -9.39 0.96
N ALA A 129 8.47 -8.85 -0.17
CA ALA A 129 8.30 -9.44 -1.50
C ALA A 129 9.55 -9.20 -2.38
N PRO A 130 10.68 -9.84 -2.07
CA PRO A 130 11.96 -9.59 -2.73
C PRO A 130 11.98 -9.93 -4.23
N GLU A 131 11.09 -10.78 -4.70
CA GLU A 131 10.90 -11.10 -6.11
C GLU A 131 10.31 -9.93 -6.90
N MET A 132 9.50 -9.07 -6.27
CA MET A 132 8.86 -7.91 -6.90
C MET A 132 9.76 -6.67 -6.94
N ALA A 133 10.91 -6.71 -6.27
CA ALA A 133 11.82 -5.56 -6.19
C ALA A 133 12.36 -5.13 -7.58
N GLY A 134 12.53 -6.09 -8.50
CA GLY A 134 12.92 -5.83 -9.88
C GLY A 134 11.85 -5.08 -10.67
N ASP A 135 10.62 -5.55 -10.59
CA ASP A 135 9.48 -4.98 -11.31
C ASP A 135 9.16 -3.56 -10.82
N MET A 136 9.21 -3.35 -9.49
CA MET A 136 9.06 -2.03 -8.90
C MET A 136 10.16 -1.06 -9.36
N ALA A 137 11.42 -1.50 -9.41
CA ALA A 137 12.52 -0.67 -9.85
C ALA A 137 12.43 -0.33 -11.35
N ALA A 138 11.97 -1.26 -12.18
CA ALA A 138 11.73 -1.02 -13.61
C ALA A 138 10.61 0.00 -13.83
N ALA A 139 9.49 -0.14 -13.17
CA ALA A 139 8.36 0.79 -13.26
C ALA A 139 8.76 2.23 -12.88
N ARG A 140 9.74 2.39 -11.99
CA ARG A 140 10.24 3.69 -11.52
C ARG A 140 11.31 4.32 -12.39
N ALA A 141 12.15 3.52 -13.04
CA ALA A 141 13.22 4.04 -13.91
C ALA A 141 12.68 4.92 -15.04
N GLU A 142 11.46 4.64 -15.49
CA GLU A 142 10.79 5.39 -16.56
C GLU A 142 10.22 6.74 -16.09
N SER A 143 9.81 6.87 -14.83
CA SER A 143 9.09 8.05 -14.36
C SER A 143 9.93 9.06 -13.57
N HIS A 144 10.85 8.61 -12.71
CA HIS A 144 11.62 9.50 -11.82
C HIS A 144 13.01 8.97 -11.49
N ALA A 145 14.02 9.33 -12.27
CA ALA A 145 15.39 8.80 -12.16
C ALA A 145 16.08 9.07 -10.79
N GLU A 146 15.74 10.14 -10.08
CA GLU A 146 16.29 10.42 -8.74
C GLU A 146 15.67 9.52 -7.68
N ILE A 147 14.35 9.38 -7.68
CA ILE A 147 13.61 8.49 -6.78
C ILE A 147 14.03 7.03 -7.01
N ALA A 148 14.24 6.64 -8.27
CA ALA A 148 14.74 5.30 -8.61
C ALA A 148 16.13 5.01 -8.00
N ARG A 149 17.02 5.99 -7.95
CA ARG A 149 18.36 5.83 -7.32
C ARG A 149 18.27 5.68 -5.81
N GLU A 150 17.41 6.46 -5.16
CA GLU A 150 17.21 6.41 -3.72
C GLU A 150 16.56 5.10 -3.30
N ALA A 151 15.54 4.67 -4.03
CA ALA A 151 14.91 3.37 -3.86
C ALA A 151 15.89 2.21 -4.07
N ALA A 152 16.76 2.27 -5.11
CA ALA A 152 17.76 1.25 -5.35
C ALA A 152 18.83 1.18 -4.24
N ALA A 153 19.18 2.30 -3.63
CA ALA A 153 20.10 2.33 -2.49
C ALA A 153 19.48 1.67 -1.26
N ALA A 154 18.20 1.97 -0.96
CA ALA A 154 17.47 1.34 0.13
C ALA A 154 17.29 -0.17 -0.07
N LEU A 155 17.01 -0.60 -1.30
CA LEU A 155 16.97 -2.01 -1.69
C LEU A 155 18.31 -2.73 -1.43
N ALA A 156 19.44 -2.07 -1.74
CA ALA A 156 20.76 -2.65 -1.55
C ALA A 156 21.13 -2.83 -0.08
N GLU A 157 20.64 -1.95 0.79
CA GLU A 157 20.83 -2.04 2.24
C GLU A 157 19.94 -3.10 2.86
N ALA A 158 18.66 -3.16 2.48
CA ALA A 158 17.69 -4.08 3.05
C ALA A 158 17.89 -5.53 2.55
N ASN A 159 18.14 -5.71 1.25
CA ASN A 159 18.31 -7.04 0.67
C ASN A 159 19.20 -7.00 -0.60
N PRO A 160 20.49 -7.38 -0.51
CA PRO A 160 21.41 -7.35 -1.65
C PRO A 160 20.98 -8.19 -2.85
N ALA A 161 20.23 -9.28 -2.63
CA ALA A 161 19.73 -10.12 -3.72
C ALA A 161 18.55 -9.46 -4.45
N ALA A 162 17.72 -8.69 -3.74
CA ALA A 162 16.67 -7.87 -4.32
C ALA A 162 17.25 -6.70 -5.11
N ALA A 163 18.33 -6.07 -4.62
CA ALA A 163 19.04 -5.01 -5.31
C ALA A 163 19.60 -5.45 -6.67
N HIS A 164 20.10 -6.68 -6.77
CA HIS A 164 20.60 -7.21 -8.05
C HIS A 164 19.47 -7.33 -9.09
N ARG A 165 18.31 -7.84 -8.68
CA ARG A 165 17.11 -7.93 -9.55
C ARG A 165 16.58 -6.54 -9.96
N ALA A 166 16.59 -5.59 -9.05
CA ALA A 166 16.23 -4.21 -9.34
C ALA A 166 17.15 -3.56 -10.39
N ALA A 167 18.46 -3.82 -10.30
CA ALA A 167 19.44 -3.33 -11.28
C ALA A 167 19.30 -4.00 -12.66
N GLU A 168 18.88 -5.26 -12.72
CA GLU A 168 18.56 -5.95 -13.98
C GLU A 168 17.30 -5.37 -14.62
N GLY A 169 16.22 -5.18 -13.87
CA GLY A 169 14.98 -4.55 -14.36
C GLY A 169 15.20 -3.15 -14.91
N GLN A 170 16.01 -2.32 -14.23
CA GLN A 170 16.37 -0.99 -14.72
C GLN A 170 17.18 -1.01 -16.03
N ARG A 171 18.01 -2.02 -16.26
CA ARG A 171 18.77 -2.18 -17.52
C ARG A 171 17.89 -2.60 -18.69
N GLU A 172 16.86 -3.40 -18.44
CA GLU A 172 15.90 -3.82 -19.47
C GLU A 172 14.93 -2.69 -19.84
N ALA A 173 14.62 -1.78 -18.92
CA ALA A 173 13.78 -0.61 -19.15
C ALA A 173 14.53 0.58 -19.78
N ALA A 174 15.87 0.56 -19.85
CA ALA A 174 16.64 1.61 -20.47
C ALA A 174 16.57 1.48 -22.02
N PRO A 175 16.26 2.57 -22.76
CA PRO A 175 16.14 2.56 -24.21
C PRO A 175 17.47 2.33 -24.93
#